data_d3b30746287fc9676583915950e8f02d
#
_entry.id   d3b30746287fc9676583915950e8f02d
#
_cell.length_a   1.000
_cell.length_b   1.000
_cell.length_c   1.000
_cell.angle_alpha   90.00
_cell.angle_beta   90.00
_cell.angle_gamma   90.00
#
_symmetry.space_group_name_H-M   'P 1'
#
loop_
_entity.id
_entity.type
_entity.pdbx_description
1 polymer ?
#
loop_
_entity_poly.entity_id
_entity_poly.type
_entity_poly.pdbx_seq_one_letter_code
_entity_poly.pdbx_strand_id
1 'polypeptide(L)'
;LPNPNFYYAQEDELFAASEKQGFTWSVHRAHTVFGFAVDNAMNMVLTLSVYATICKELNQPFIFPGSQEQWNGVIDVTDADLLGEQLIWACTHKEAQTEAFNIANGDTFRWRWLWPQIAEHFGVKWEAPTAQLNPLEDQMAASAEIWKTIAEREGLVEPDVTRLASWWHSDSDLGRQIECFTDMTKSKEAGFLGFRNTPKSFVEKVAQYRLAKIIP
;
A
#
# COMPACT_ATOMS: atom_id res chain seq x y z
N LEU A 1 7.37 -3.05 23.67
CA LEU A 1 7.24 -1.79 22.95
C LEU A 1 6.14 -0.92 23.60
N PRO A 2 6.26 0.42 23.62
CA PRO A 2 5.33 1.31 24.32
C PRO A 2 3.93 1.35 23.70
N ASN A 3 3.78 0.95 22.41
CA ASN A 3 2.49 0.95 21.73
C ASN A 3 1.96 -0.47 21.55
N PRO A 4 0.68 -0.73 21.90
CA PRO A 4 0.02 -2.00 21.59
C PRO A 4 0.08 -2.28 20.08
N ASN A 5 0.50 -3.48 19.72
CA ASN A 5 0.51 -3.93 18.35
C ASN A 5 -0.12 -5.32 18.28
N PHE A 6 -1.27 -5.41 17.64
CA PHE A 6 -2.04 -6.65 17.54
C PHE A 6 -1.29 -7.80 16.84
N TYR A 7 -0.30 -7.50 16.02
CA TYR A 7 0.54 -8.53 15.40
C TYR A 7 1.32 -9.34 16.43
N TYR A 8 1.77 -8.72 17.53
CA TYR A 8 2.47 -9.47 18.59
C TYR A 8 1.54 -10.46 19.29
N ALA A 9 0.29 -10.07 19.56
CA ALA A 9 -0.68 -11.00 20.13
C ALA A 9 -0.98 -12.18 19.18
N GLN A 10 -1.04 -11.93 17.86
CA GLN A 10 -1.19 -12.98 16.86
C GLN A 10 0.03 -13.90 16.81
N GLU A 11 1.26 -13.36 16.89
CA GLU A 11 2.49 -14.16 16.93
C GLU A 11 2.55 -15.00 18.22
N ASP A 12 2.19 -14.44 19.38
CA ASP A 12 2.16 -15.16 20.66
C ASP A 12 1.21 -16.36 20.61
N GLU A 13 0.00 -16.18 20.08
CA GLU A 13 -0.97 -17.29 19.89
C GLU A 13 -0.46 -18.33 18.91
N LEU A 14 0.16 -17.92 17.80
CA LEU A 14 0.75 -18.83 16.81
C LEU A 14 1.85 -19.68 17.43
N PHE A 15 2.75 -19.08 18.21
CA PHE A 15 3.89 -19.75 18.83
C PHE A 15 3.42 -20.75 19.90
N ALA A 16 2.47 -20.35 20.74
CA ALA A 16 1.88 -21.22 21.75
C ALA A 16 1.13 -22.41 21.11
N ALA A 17 0.40 -22.17 20.02
CA ALA A 17 -0.31 -23.23 19.29
C ALA A 17 0.68 -24.21 18.64
N SER A 18 1.76 -23.72 18.03
CA SER A 18 2.82 -24.54 17.44
C SER A 18 3.49 -25.43 18.47
N GLU A 19 3.86 -24.88 19.62
CA GLU A 19 4.47 -25.65 20.72
C GLU A 19 3.55 -26.77 21.21
N LYS A 20 2.26 -26.48 21.35
CA LYS A 20 1.26 -27.43 21.83
C LYS A 20 0.92 -28.55 20.83
N GLN A 21 0.91 -28.20 19.53
CA GLN A 21 0.38 -29.08 18.48
C GLN A 21 1.46 -29.69 17.59
N GLY A 22 2.71 -29.20 17.67
CA GLY A 22 3.87 -29.74 16.95
C GLY A 22 3.90 -29.41 15.46
N PHE A 23 3.26 -28.33 15.00
CA PHE A 23 3.38 -27.86 13.61
C PHE A 23 4.47 -26.80 13.46
N THR A 24 4.99 -26.62 12.26
CA THR A 24 5.90 -25.52 11.90
C THR A 24 5.11 -24.34 11.38
N TRP A 25 5.67 -23.13 11.51
CA TRP A 25 5.04 -21.89 11.07
C TRP A 25 6.01 -21.01 10.28
N SER A 26 5.49 -20.04 9.57
CA SER A 26 6.26 -18.90 9.07
C SER A 26 5.48 -17.60 9.27
N VAL A 27 6.19 -16.52 9.62
CA VAL A 27 5.63 -15.19 9.79
C VAL A 27 6.23 -14.26 8.73
N HIS A 28 5.36 -13.52 8.03
CA HIS A 28 5.76 -12.59 6.97
C HIS A 28 5.37 -11.17 7.32
N ARG A 29 6.38 -10.33 7.59
CA ARG A 29 6.22 -8.94 8.02
C ARG A 29 6.35 -8.03 6.82
N ALA A 30 5.21 -7.67 6.24
CA ALA A 30 5.14 -6.75 5.11
C ALA A 30 5.20 -5.29 5.55
N HIS A 31 5.89 -4.47 4.78
CA HIS A 31 5.71 -3.03 4.81
C HIS A 31 4.41 -2.64 4.08
N THR A 32 4.12 -1.33 3.90
CA THR A 32 2.91 -0.84 3.21
C THR A 32 2.58 -1.69 1.98
N VAL A 33 1.39 -2.33 1.99
CA VAL A 33 1.03 -3.30 0.95
C VAL A 33 0.31 -2.64 -0.22
N PHE A 34 0.77 -2.90 -1.42
CA PHE A 34 0.14 -2.55 -2.69
C PHE A 34 -0.56 -3.78 -3.27
N GLY A 35 -1.87 -3.72 -3.48
CA GLY A 35 -2.61 -4.87 -3.97
C GLY A 35 -3.89 -4.52 -4.71
N PHE A 36 -4.50 -5.53 -5.32
CA PHE A 36 -5.83 -5.46 -5.89
C PHE A 36 -6.83 -6.02 -4.88
N ALA A 37 -7.57 -5.14 -4.23
CA ALA A 37 -8.65 -5.49 -3.31
C ALA A 37 -9.64 -4.34 -3.21
N VAL A 38 -10.93 -4.66 -3.03
CA VAL A 38 -12.00 -3.71 -2.73
C VAL A 38 -12.41 -3.93 -1.28
N ASP A 39 -12.87 -2.87 -0.61
CA ASP A 39 -13.31 -2.92 0.79
C ASP A 39 -12.17 -3.33 1.77
N ASN A 40 -10.96 -2.88 1.46
CA ASN A 40 -9.78 -3.04 2.30
C ASN A 40 -9.28 -1.66 2.73
N ALA A 41 -9.39 -1.36 4.02
CA ALA A 41 -9.00 -0.08 4.60
C ALA A 41 -7.49 0.24 4.47
N MET A 42 -6.63 -0.75 4.19
CA MET A 42 -5.17 -0.57 4.10
C MET A 42 -4.65 -0.68 2.66
N ASN A 43 -5.39 -0.14 1.70
CA ASN A 43 -5.06 -0.21 0.28
C ASN A 43 -4.67 1.16 -0.30
N MET A 44 -3.39 1.47 -0.23
CA MET A 44 -2.88 2.77 -0.68
C MET A 44 -3.03 2.97 -2.21
N VAL A 45 -2.82 1.93 -3.04
CA VAL A 45 -2.94 2.07 -4.50
C VAL A 45 -4.33 2.53 -4.89
N LEU A 46 -5.37 1.90 -4.33
CA LEU A 46 -6.75 2.26 -4.64
C LEU A 46 -7.09 3.65 -4.08
N THR A 47 -6.69 3.96 -2.85
CA THR A 47 -6.89 5.28 -2.25
C THR A 47 -6.27 6.40 -3.10
N LEU A 48 -5.01 6.24 -3.53
CA LEU A 48 -4.34 7.22 -4.37
C LEU A 48 -4.94 7.31 -5.78
N SER A 49 -5.44 6.20 -6.32
CA SER A 49 -6.13 6.19 -7.61
C SER A 49 -7.44 6.97 -7.58
N VAL A 50 -8.23 6.78 -6.52
CA VAL A 50 -9.48 7.54 -6.29
C VAL A 50 -9.17 9.02 -6.08
N TYR A 51 -8.17 9.35 -5.27
CA TYR A 51 -7.72 10.72 -5.05
C TYR A 51 -7.30 11.41 -6.35
N ALA A 52 -6.44 10.78 -7.15
CA ALA A 52 -6.02 11.32 -8.44
C ALA A 52 -7.20 11.52 -9.41
N THR A 53 -8.16 10.59 -9.41
CA THR A 53 -9.37 10.68 -10.23
C THR A 53 -10.23 11.88 -9.82
N ILE A 54 -10.45 12.09 -8.53
CA ILE A 54 -11.21 13.25 -8.01
C ILE A 54 -10.48 14.56 -8.30
N CYS A 55 -9.16 14.62 -8.09
CA CYS A 55 -8.37 15.81 -8.44
C CYS A 55 -8.51 16.17 -9.92
N LYS A 56 -8.47 15.16 -10.81
CA LYS A 56 -8.66 15.36 -12.25
C LYS A 56 -10.05 15.91 -12.56
N GLU A 57 -11.09 15.35 -11.97
CA GLU A 57 -12.48 15.79 -12.14
C GLU A 57 -12.67 17.26 -11.74
N LEU A 58 -12.08 17.64 -10.61
CA LEU A 58 -12.16 18.98 -10.08
C LEU A 58 -11.18 19.97 -10.73
N ASN A 59 -10.32 19.51 -11.66
CA ASN A 59 -9.20 20.28 -12.21
C ASN A 59 -8.31 20.90 -11.12
N GLN A 60 -8.08 20.14 -10.05
CA GLN A 60 -7.22 20.51 -8.92
C GLN A 60 -5.90 19.73 -8.98
N PRO A 61 -4.81 20.24 -8.37
CA PRO A 61 -3.56 19.53 -8.32
C PRO A 61 -3.65 18.31 -7.39
N PHE A 62 -2.97 17.24 -7.78
CA PHE A 62 -2.72 16.04 -6.97
C PHE A 62 -1.55 16.35 -6.02
N ILE A 63 -1.87 16.95 -4.85
CA ILE A 63 -0.89 17.41 -3.87
C ILE A 63 -0.44 16.21 -3.03
N PHE A 64 0.86 16.06 -2.78
CA PHE A 64 1.33 15.03 -1.84
C PHE A 64 0.86 15.36 -0.42
N PRO A 65 0.04 14.49 0.22
CA PRO A 65 -0.62 14.83 1.48
C PRO A 65 0.27 14.63 2.71
N GLY A 66 1.41 13.97 2.53
CA GLY A 66 2.26 13.48 3.62
C GLY A 66 3.32 14.46 4.09
N SER A 67 4.21 13.95 4.93
CA SER A 67 5.29 14.71 5.53
C SER A 67 6.43 15.02 4.54
N GLN A 68 7.25 16.01 4.89
CA GLN A 68 8.50 16.30 4.15
C GLN A 68 9.52 15.15 4.29
N GLU A 69 9.50 14.44 5.41
CA GLU A 69 10.33 13.27 5.66
C GLU A 69 9.97 12.13 4.70
N GLN A 70 8.68 11.83 4.52
CA GLN A 70 8.23 10.82 3.57
C GLN A 70 8.47 11.25 2.10
N TRP A 71 8.27 12.53 1.78
CA TRP A 71 8.53 13.05 0.45
C TRP A 71 10.00 12.89 0.03
N ASN A 72 10.92 13.19 0.96
CA ASN A 72 12.35 13.21 0.71
C ASN A 72 13.07 11.92 1.14
N GLY A 73 12.49 11.17 2.06
CA GLY A 73 13.05 9.94 2.63
C GLY A 73 13.04 8.76 1.67
N VAL A 74 13.86 7.76 1.97
CA VAL A 74 13.85 6.48 1.29
C VAL A 74 12.78 5.60 1.89
N ILE A 75 12.01 4.94 1.04
CA ILE A 75 10.94 4.02 1.42
C ILE A 75 10.90 2.82 0.47
N ASP A 76 10.32 1.73 0.92
CA ASP A 76 9.87 0.61 0.10
C ASP A 76 8.39 0.29 0.36
N VAL A 77 7.85 -0.61 -0.42
CA VAL A 77 6.49 -1.12 -0.31
C VAL A 77 6.48 -2.61 -0.67
N THR A 78 5.36 -3.27 -0.41
CA THR A 78 5.17 -4.68 -0.73
C THR A 78 4.03 -4.86 -1.74
N ASP A 79 4.29 -5.47 -2.87
CA ASP A 79 3.25 -5.98 -3.77
C ASP A 79 2.58 -7.20 -3.14
N ALA A 80 1.25 -7.21 -3.10
CA ALA A 80 0.48 -8.30 -2.50
C ALA A 80 0.69 -9.66 -3.20
N ASP A 81 0.92 -9.65 -4.52
CA ASP A 81 1.20 -10.89 -5.25
C ASP A 81 2.59 -11.43 -4.87
N LEU A 82 3.58 -10.54 -4.67
CA LEU A 82 4.90 -10.93 -4.18
C LEU A 82 4.85 -11.48 -2.75
N LEU A 83 4.02 -10.89 -1.89
CA LEU A 83 3.76 -11.44 -0.55
C LEU A 83 3.15 -12.85 -0.67
N GLY A 84 2.17 -13.04 -1.57
CA GLY A 84 1.59 -14.35 -1.86
C GLY A 84 2.62 -15.37 -2.34
N GLU A 85 3.53 -14.96 -3.22
CA GLU A 85 4.64 -15.81 -3.67
C GLU A 85 5.58 -16.23 -2.53
N GLN A 86 5.90 -15.31 -1.61
CA GLN A 86 6.73 -15.64 -0.45
C GLN A 86 6.01 -16.58 0.52
N LEU A 87 4.69 -16.42 0.71
CA LEU A 87 3.88 -17.34 1.51
C LEU A 87 3.88 -18.76 0.91
N ILE A 88 3.69 -18.88 -0.41
CA ILE A 88 3.72 -20.16 -1.12
C ILE A 88 5.12 -20.80 -1.03
N TRP A 89 6.18 -20.00 -1.23
CA TRP A 89 7.55 -20.44 -1.06
C TRP A 89 7.78 -21.00 0.33
N ALA A 90 7.34 -20.30 1.38
CA ALA A 90 7.52 -20.73 2.76
C ALA A 90 6.79 -22.04 3.08
N CYS A 91 5.65 -22.33 2.46
CA CYS A 91 4.93 -23.59 2.64
C CYS A 91 5.69 -24.80 2.09
N THR A 92 6.65 -24.61 1.19
CA THR A 92 7.32 -25.69 0.46
C THR A 92 8.82 -25.82 0.76
N HIS A 93 9.40 -24.86 1.49
CA HIS A 93 10.84 -24.81 1.77
C HIS A 93 11.11 -25.00 3.27
N LYS A 94 11.98 -25.98 3.59
CA LYS A 94 12.35 -26.28 4.98
C LYS A 94 13.09 -25.13 5.67
N GLU A 95 13.76 -24.29 4.91
CA GLU A 95 14.47 -23.10 5.36
C GLU A 95 13.53 -22.02 5.92
N ALA A 96 12.23 -22.15 5.63
CA ALA A 96 11.19 -21.25 6.13
C ALA A 96 10.43 -21.78 7.35
N GLN A 97 10.72 -23.01 7.77
CA GLN A 97 10.02 -23.63 8.90
C GLN A 97 10.43 -22.98 10.23
N THR A 98 9.44 -22.54 10.98
CA THR A 98 9.61 -21.92 12.31
C THR A 98 10.46 -20.65 12.22
N GLU A 99 10.23 -19.85 11.16
CA GLU A 99 11.00 -18.66 10.86
C GLU A 99 10.11 -17.44 10.55
N ALA A 100 10.64 -16.24 10.86
CA ALA A 100 10.01 -14.98 10.51
C ALA A 100 10.86 -14.25 9.44
N PHE A 101 10.19 -13.71 8.42
CA PHE A 101 10.79 -12.99 7.31
C PHE A 101 10.15 -11.62 7.12
N ASN A 102 10.96 -10.66 6.74
CA ASN A 102 10.44 -9.43 6.17
C ASN A 102 10.12 -9.63 4.68
N ILE A 103 9.22 -8.81 4.16
CA ILE A 103 8.89 -8.77 2.73
C ILE A 103 8.66 -7.34 2.27
N ALA A 104 9.34 -6.96 1.19
CA ALA A 104 9.14 -5.75 0.40
C ALA A 104 9.47 -6.05 -1.06
N ASN A 105 9.16 -5.12 -1.96
CA ASN A 105 9.38 -5.29 -3.40
C ASN A 105 10.84 -5.54 -3.80
N GLY A 106 11.78 -5.10 -2.97
CA GLY A 106 13.21 -5.27 -3.20
C GLY A 106 13.87 -4.09 -3.92
N ASP A 107 13.10 -3.13 -4.40
CA ASP A 107 13.56 -1.80 -4.77
C ASP A 107 13.26 -0.79 -3.65
N THR A 108 13.86 0.38 -3.72
CA THR A 108 13.59 1.51 -2.85
C THR A 108 13.38 2.77 -3.68
N PHE A 109 12.53 3.67 -3.17
CA PHE A 109 12.22 4.91 -3.89
C PHE A 109 12.05 6.08 -2.92
N ARG A 110 11.82 7.26 -3.48
CA ARG A 110 11.37 8.46 -2.77
C ARG A 110 10.04 8.90 -3.36
N TRP A 111 9.09 9.32 -2.52
CA TRP A 111 7.80 9.79 -3.04
C TRP A 111 7.95 10.94 -4.03
N ARG A 112 8.89 11.87 -3.82
CA ARG A 112 9.18 12.95 -4.79
C ARG A 112 9.56 12.47 -6.20
N TRP A 113 9.99 11.21 -6.32
CA TRP A 113 10.30 10.58 -7.61
C TRP A 113 9.12 9.76 -8.17
N LEU A 114 8.38 9.07 -7.30
CA LEU A 114 7.25 8.23 -7.73
C LEU A 114 5.97 9.06 -7.97
N TRP A 115 5.72 10.09 -7.15
CA TRP A 115 4.51 10.91 -7.21
C TRP A 115 4.23 11.54 -8.57
N PRO A 116 5.23 12.17 -9.23
CA PRO A 116 5.07 12.68 -10.60
C PRO A 116 4.67 11.61 -11.61
N GLN A 117 5.19 10.40 -11.48
CA GLN A 117 4.87 9.28 -12.38
C GLN A 117 3.43 8.79 -12.20
N ILE A 118 2.96 8.75 -10.95
CA ILE A 118 1.54 8.46 -10.66
C ILE A 118 0.66 9.54 -11.28
N ALA A 119 0.96 10.80 -11.05
CA ALA A 119 0.21 11.93 -11.59
C ALA A 119 0.15 11.91 -13.13
N GLU A 120 1.27 11.64 -13.79
CA GLU A 120 1.34 11.48 -15.25
C GLU A 120 0.44 10.34 -15.73
N HIS A 121 0.46 9.19 -15.02
CA HIS A 121 -0.38 8.04 -15.37
C HIS A 121 -1.88 8.35 -15.32
N PHE A 122 -2.32 9.23 -14.40
CA PHE A 122 -3.71 9.69 -14.31
C PHE A 122 -3.99 10.94 -15.16
N GLY A 123 -2.97 11.58 -15.72
CA GLY A 123 -3.10 12.83 -16.47
C GLY A 123 -3.58 13.99 -15.60
N VAL A 124 -3.06 14.09 -14.38
CA VAL A 124 -3.36 15.14 -13.41
C VAL A 124 -2.11 15.94 -13.08
N LYS A 125 -2.26 17.25 -12.84
CA LYS A 125 -1.15 18.08 -12.34
C LYS A 125 -0.83 17.67 -10.90
N TRP A 126 0.45 17.71 -10.54
CA TRP A 126 0.87 17.39 -9.18
C TRP A 126 1.59 18.54 -8.49
N GLU A 127 1.58 18.52 -7.17
CA GLU A 127 2.35 19.43 -6.33
C GLU A 127 3.07 18.66 -5.20
N ALA A 128 4.18 19.22 -4.73
CA ALA A 128 4.92 18.75 -3.57
C ALA A 128 4.12 19.00 -2.28
N PRO A 129 4.51 18.38 -1.15
CA PRO A 129 3.83 18.62 0.11
C PRO A 129 3.93 20.09 0.52
N THR A 130 2.86 20.61 1.08
CA THR A 130 2.79 21.97 1.61
C THR A 130 3.63 22.10 2.90
N ALA A 131 3.90 23.35 3.33
CA ALA A 131 4.65 23.60 4.56
C ALA A 131 3.94 23.08 5.82
N GLN A 132 2.61 23.01 5.79
CA GLN A 132 1.77 22.37 6.81
C GLN A 132 1.22 21.09 6.23
N LEU A 133 1.03 20.06 7.07
CA LEU A 133 0.37 18.83 6.65
C LEU A 133 -1.02 19.18 6.07
N ASN A 134 -1.33 18.55 4.95
CA ASN A 134 -2.60 18.70 4.25
C ASN A 134 -3.24 17.30 4.05
N PRO A 135 -3.82 16.71 5.12
CA PRO A 135 -4.30 15.34 5.11
C PRO A 135 -5.37 15.09 4.06
N LEU A 136 -5.42 13.88 3.53
CA LEU A 136 -6.47 13.45 2.60
C LEU A 136 -7.85 13.48 3.25
N GLU A 137 -7.96 13.21 4.54
CA GLU A 137 -9.24 13.31 5.26
C GLU A 137 -9.87 14.71 5.10
N ASP A 138 -9.05 15.77 5.20
CA ASP A 138 -9.52 17.16 5.02
C ASP A 138 -9.75 17.49 3.55
N GLN A 139 -8.82 17.13 2.67
CA GLN A 139 -8.92 17.40 1.23
C GLN A 139 -10.14 16.71 0.59
N MET A 140 -10.47 15.51 1.05
CA MET A 140 -11.48 14.64 0.47
C MET A 140 -12.79 14.57 1.29
N ALA A 141 -13.00 15.52 2.20
CA ALA A 141 -14.22 15.57 3.03
C ALA A 141 -15.52 15.58 2.21
N ALA A 142 -15.52 16.19 1.02
CA ALA A 142 -16.66 16.22 0.11
C ALA A 142 -16.62 15.16 -1.00
N SER A 143 -15.75 14.17 -0.91
CA SER A 143 -15.48 13.21 -1.98
C SER A 143 -16.65 12.29 -2.33
N ALA A 144 -17.56 12.04 -1.41
CA ALA A 144 -18.65 11.06 -1.59
C ALA A 144 -19.57 11.41 -2.77
N GLU A 145 -20.08 12.63 -2.84
CA GLU A 145 -20.95 13.05 -3.93
C GLU A 145 -20.21 13.20 -5.27
N ILE A 146 -18.95 13.65 -5.21
CA ILE A 146 -18.10 13.78 -6.40
C ILE A 146 -17.84 12.39 -6.99
N TRP A 147 -17.43 11.44 -6.15
CA TRP A 147 -17.17 10.07 -6.59
C TRP A 147 -18.42 9.39 -7.14
N LYS A 148 -19.55 9.53 -6.47
CA LYS A 148 -20.83 9.00 -6.94
C LYS A 148 -21.16 9.51 -8.35
N THR A 149 -20.99 10.81 -8.59
CA THR A 149 -21.20 11.40 -9.93
C THR A 149 -20.27 10.79 -10.97
N ILE A 150 -18.98 10.62 -10.63
CA ILE A 150 -18.01 9.97 -11.52
C ILE A 150 -18.42 8.52 -11.79
N ALA A 151 -18.77 7.76 -10.75
CA ALA A 151 -19.13 6.36 -10.85
C ALA A 151 -20.37 6.14 -11.75
N GLU A 152 -21.39 6.96 -11.59
CA GLU A 152 -22.60 6.92 -12.43
C GLU A 152 -22.28 7.24 -13.91
N ARG A 153 -21.49 8.30 -14.16
CA ARG A 153 -21.10 8.71 -15.51
C ARG A 153 -20.24 7.65 -16.22
N GLU A 154 -19.28 7.09 -15.55
CA GLU A 154 -18.32 6.14 -16.11
C GLU A 154 -18.80 4.68 -16.03
N GLY A 155 -19.95 4.44 -15.38
CA GLY A 155 -20.51 3.08 -15.22
C GLY A 155 -19.64 2.18 -14.36
N LEU A 156 -19.08 2.75 -13.27
CA LEU A 156 -18.27 2.01 -12.30
C LEU A 156 -19.14 1.12 -11.41
N VAL A 157 -18.55 0.05 -10.90
CA VAL A 157 -19.28 -0.95 -10.10
C VAL A 157 -19.46 -0.54 -8.65
N GLU A 158 -18.65 0.42 -8.14
CA GLU A 158 -18.70 0.84 -6.74
C GLU A 158 -18.87 2.37 -6.63
N PRO A 159 -20.08 2.84 -6.32
CA PRO A 159 -20.35 4.27 -6.15
C PRO A 159 -20.02 4.79 -4.74
N ASP A 160 -19.77 3.92 -3.78
CA ASP A 160 -19.42 4.32 -2.41
C ASP A 160 -17.90 4.45 -2.27
N VAL A 161 -17.42 5.69 -2.20
CA VAL A 161 -16.00 6.01 -2.06
C VAL A 161 -15.39 5.43 -0.78
N THR A 162 -16.18 5.26 0.29
CA THR A 162 -15.68 4.76 1.59
C THR A 162 -15.25 3.29 1.54
N ARG A 163 -15.75 2.55 0.54
CA ARG A 163 -15.34 1.16 0.28
C ARG A 163 -14.08 1.07 -0.60
N LEU A 164 -13.68 2.18 -1.20
CA LEU A 164 -12.53 2.24 -2.12
C LEU A 164 -11.32 2.94 -1.51
N ALA A 165 -11.56 4.03 -0.79
CA ALA A 165 -10.51 4.90 -0.29
C ALA A 165 -10.52 4.97 1.25
N SER A 166 -9.36 4.78 1.84
CA SER A 166 -9.13 4.99 3.27
C SER A 166 -8.17 6.16 3.46
N TRP A 167 -8.74 7.34 3.60
CA TRP A 167 -7.99 8.58 3.74
C TRP A 167 -7.08 8.55 4.96
N TRP A 168 -7.64 8.22 6.13
CA TRP A 168 -6.91 8.15 7.40
C TRP A 168 -5.70 7.20 7.39
N HIS A 169 -5.83 6.06 6.71
CA HIS A 169 -4.74 5.09 6.63
C HIS A 169 -3.61 5.62 5.75
N SER A 170 -3.93 6.19 4.58
CA SER A 170 -2.94 6.79 3.70
C SER A 170 -2.27 8.01 4.34
N ASP A 171 -3.02 8.83 5.08
CA ASP A 171 -2.48 9.94 5.85
C ASP A 171 -1.51 9.46 6.95
N SER A 172 -1.86 8.37 7.65
CA SER A 172 -0.98 7.75 8.65
C SER A 172 0.33 7.24 8.03
N ASP A 173 0.27 6.60 6.87
CA ASP A 173 1.44 6.06 6.18
C ASP A 173 2.31 7.17 5.58
N LEU A 174 1.70 8.10 4.85
CA LEU A 174 2.41 9.19 4.17
C LEU A 174 2.85 10.30 5.13
N GLY A 175 2.22 10.40 6.30
CA GLY A 175 2.55 11.38 7.35
C GLY A 175 3.69 10.98 8.28
N ARG A 176 4.27 9.79 8.15
CA ARG A 176 5.40 9.36 8.98
C ARG A 176 6.56 10.34 8.91
N GLN A 177 7.22 10.57 10.05
CA GLN A 177 8.37 11.49 10.16
C GLN A 177 9.71 10.73 10.22
N ILE A 178 9.79 9.59 9.56
CA ILE A 178 10.98 8.71 9.52
C ILE A 178 11.13 8.10 8.13
N GLU A 179 12.37 7.82 7.75
CA GLU A 179 12.67 6.88 6.67
C GLU A 179 12.33 5.45 7.13
N CYS A 180 11.79 4.64 6.25
CA CYS A 180 11.47 3.25 6.55
C CYS A 180 11.70 2.39 5.31
N PHE A 181 12.64 1.46 5.42
CA PHE A 181 12.91 0.47 4.39
C PHE A 181 13.31 -0.86 5.04
N THR A 182 13.11 -1.92 4.31
CA THR A 182 13.06 -3.28 4.83
C THR A 182 14.34 -4.04 4.51
N ASP A 183 14.96 -4.65 5.51
CA ASP A 183 16.04 -5.60 5.28
C ASP A 183 15.47 -6.97 4.85
N MET A 184 15.76 -7.35 3.62
CA MET A 184 15.36 -8.60 2.98
C MET A 184 16.46 -9.68 3.00
N THR A 185 17.59 -9.45 3.69
CA THR A 185 18.76 -10.34 3.65
C THR A 185 18.40 -11.76 4.05
N LYS A 186 17.69 -11.94 5.17
CA LYS A 186 17.33 -13.26 5.69
C LYS A 186 16.51 -14.10 4.69
N SER A 187 15.50 -13.50 4.05
CA SER A 187 14.67 -14.24 3.09
C SER A 187 15.44 -14.59 1.82
N LYS A 188 16.36 -13.71 1.38
CA LYS A 188 17.24 -13.95 0.22
C LYS A 188 18.25 -15.07 0.50
N GLU A 189 18.87 -15.07 1.67
CA GLU A 189 19.79 -16.14 2.10
C GLU A 189 19.08 -17.50 2.23
N ALA A 190 17.81 -17.48 2.65
CA ALA A 190 16.97 -18.66 2.68
C ALA A 190 16.44 -19.12 1.31
N GLY A 191 16.74 -18.36 0.23
CA GLY A 191 16.44 -18.74 -1.15
C GLY A 191 15.22 -18.07 -1.78
N PHE A 192 14.52 -17.16 -1.09
CA PHE A 192 13.48 -16.35 -1.70
C PHE A 192 14.08 -15.14 -2.43
N LEU A 193 14.13 -15.20 -3.77
CA LEU A 193 14.72 -14.18 -4.64
C LEU A 193 13.67 -13.35 -5.41
N GLY A 194 12.39 -13.49 -5.06
CA GLY A 194 11.32 -12.71 -5.67
C GLY A 194 11.51 -11.20 -5.49
N PHE A 195 11.14 -10.42 -6.49
CA PHE A 195 11.15 -8.96 -6.42
C PHE A 195 10.09 -8.35 -7.33
N ARG A 196 9.77 -7.07 -7.10
CA ARG A 196 8.92 -6.25 -7.98
C ARG A 196 9.57 -4.88 -8.20
N ASN A 197 9.32 -4.30 -9.37
CA ASN A 197 9.58 -2.89 -9.61
C ASN A 197 8.36 -2.09 -9.16
N THR A 198 8.49 -1.26 -8.14
CA THR A 198 7.37 -0.56 -7.50
C THR A 198 6.55 0.30 -8.46
N PRO A 199 7.10 1.19 -9.31
CA PRO A 199 6.31 1.94 -10.29
C PRO A 199 5.51 1.04 -11.24
N LYS A 200 6.12 -0.03 -11.72
CA LYS A 200 5.46 -0.98 -12.63
C LYS A 200 4.34 -1.72 -11.93
N SER A 201 4.57 -2.21 -10.71
CA SER A 201 3.56 -2.84 -9.86
C SER A 201 2.36 -1.91 -9.65
N PHE A 202 2.62 -0.61 -9.31
CA PHE A 202 1.55 0.37 -9.15
C PHE A 202 0.68 0.48 -10.40
N VAL A 203 1.29 0.67 -11.57
CA VAL A 203 0.57 0.80 -12.86
C VAL A 203 -0.21 -0.48 -13.20
N GLU A 204 0.34 -1.65 -12.93
CA GLU A 204 -0.34 -2.92 -13.12
C GLU A 204 -1.59 -3.05 -12.24
N LYS A 205 -1.52 -2.65 -10.96
CA LYS A 205 -2.69 -2.65 -10.07
C LYS A 205 -3.76 -1.65 -10.53
N VAL A 206 -3.35 -0.45 -10.95
CA VAL A 206 -4.27 0.54 -11.54
C VAL A 206 -4.96 -0.04 -12.78
N ALA A 207 -4.24 -0.72 -13.66
CA ALA A 207 -4.82 -1.37 -14.83
C ALA A 207 -5.85 -2.46 -14.45
N GLN A 208 -5.59 -3.24 -13.39
CA GLN A 208 -6.54 -4.23 -12.86
C GLN A 208 -7.83 -3.55 -12.35
N TYR A 209 -7.71 -2.43 -11.63
CA TYR A 209 -8.87 -1.67 -11.15
C TYR A 209 -9.70 -1.08 -12.30
N ARG A 210 -9.05 -0.57 -13.34
CA ARG A 210 -9.72 -0.09 -14.56
C ARG A 210 -10.46 -1.21 -15.29
N LEU A 211 -9.81 -2.36 -15.45
CA LEU A 211 -10.43 -3.54 -16.09
C LEU A 211 -11.66 -4.03 -15.32
N ALA A 212 -11.60 -3.97 -13.98
CA ALA A 212 -12.70 -4.33 -13.10
C ALA A 212 -13.78 -3.23 -13.00
N LYS A 213 -13.63 -2.09 -13.68
CA LYS A 213 -14.50 -0.90 -13.56
C LYS A 213 -14.65 -0.39 -12.13
N ILE A 214 -13.60 -0.47 -11.35
CA ILE A 214 -13.55 0.11 -9.99
C ILE A 214 -13.15 1.59 -10.07
N ILE A 215 -12.26 1.94 -11.01
CA ILE A 215 -11.86 3.31 -11.34
C ILE A 215 -11.95 3.53 -12.86
N PRO A 216 -12.00 4.80 -13.34
CA PRO A 216 -12.05 5.13 -14.77
C PRO A 216 -10.79 4.74 -15.54
#